data_f6a90ecd983e94884bc837728ad5331c
#
_entry.id   f6a90ecd983e94884bc837728ad5331c
#
_cell.length_a   1.000
_cell.length_b   1.000
_cell.length_c   1.000
_cell.angle_alpha   90.00
_cell.angle_beta   90.00
_cell.angle_gamma   90.00
#
_symmetry.space_group_name_H-M   'P 1'
#
loop_
_entity.id
_entity.type
_entity.pdbx_description
1 polymer ?
#
loop_
_entity_poly.entity_id
_entity_poly.type
_entity_poly.pdbx_seq_one_letter_code
_entity_poly.pdbx_strand_id
1 'polypeptide(L)'
;MKLLPDRPTDRLATGVLLFSATLWGLTWMPLKGFIAQGLSGPLVSLLTYGSVGVLAVALLWRDRATWRAQWGLVLALVVVGGWANTSFVNAIMLGDVARVMFLFYLSPVWSVLGGWLFLKERIPPARWVAVAGAILGLWLVLGGPGTGGSEVLDFTWVDALSLSAGFAFAANNVIARAARRVPLRTKTFAVFIGCGLLSALATGLTGRAIPDVLASVGPWLWLALLAYGFGWMLLATVTWQYGVSHLESSRAGVILLAELVVAVGSAIVFGGERLTPLGWAGGTLIAAAALAEALLPQPPQSACPPVAPTGANTS
;
A
#
# COMPACT_ATOMS: atom_id res chain seq x y z
N MET A 1 22.67 -17.82 11.60
CA MET A 1 21.81 -17.60 10.43
C MET A 1 22.52 -18.27 9.24
N LYS A 2 22.19 -19.54 8.93
CA LYS A 2 22.75 -20.21 7.76
C LYS A 2 22.06 -19.64 6.53
N LEU A 3 22.78 -18.85 5.73
CA LEU A 3 22.36 -18.47 4.40
C LEU A 3 22.36 -19.75 3.55
N LEU A 4 21.18 -20.32 3.34
CA LEU A 4 20.98 -21.34 2.33
C LEU A 4 21.34 -20.71 0.97
N PRO A 5 22.02 -21.43 0.06
CA PRO A 5 22.34 -20.90 -1.25
C PRO A 5 21.04 -20.51 -1.98
N ASP A 6 21.00 -19.29 -2.49
CA ASP A 6 19.87 -18.76 -3.24
C ASP A 6 19.49 -19.70 -4.39
N ARG A 7 18.26 -20.15 -4.40
CA ARG A 7 17.71 -20.87 -5.56
C ARG A 7 17.61 -19.92 -6.75
N PRO A 8 17.75 -20.36 -7.99
CA PRO A 8 17.59 -19.49 -9.17
C PRO A 8 16.27 -18.71 -9.16
N THR A 9 15.19 -19.30 -8.64
CA THR A 9 13.88 -18.66 -8.43
C THR A 9 13.92 -17.51 -7.42
N ASP A 10 14.78 -17.59 -6.38
CA ASP A 10 14.87 -16.54 -5.36
C ASP A 10 15.56 -15.28 -5.91
N ARG A 11 16.56 -15.45 -6.78
CA ARG A 11 17.24 -14.32 -7.45
C ARG A 11 16.29 -13.60 -8.41
N LEU A 12 15.53 -14.35 -9.19
CA LEU A 12 14.50 -13.77 -10.06
C LEU A 12 13.44 -13.01 -9.25
N ALA A 13 12.90 -13.63 -8.20
CA ALA A 13 11.89 -12.99 -7.34
C ALA A 13 12.44 -11.73 -6.65
N THR A 14 13.72 -11.74 -6.23
CA THR A 14 14.39 -10.55 -5.68
C THR A 14 14.48 -9.42 -6.72
N GLY A 15 14.93 -9.72 -7.94
CA GLY A 15 15.03 -8.74 -9.02
C GLY A 15 13.68 -8.18 -9.43
N VAL A 16 12.66 -9.03 -9.53
CA VAL A 16 11.28 -8.63 -9.85
C VAL A 16 10.70 -7.74 -8.74
N LEU A 17 10.96 -8.04 -7.47
CA LEU A 17 10.47 -7.23 -6.36
C LEU A 17 11.20 -5.88 -6.27
N LEU A 18 12.51 -5.84 -6.51
CA LEU A 18 13.27 -4.58 -6.61
C LEU A 18 12.78 -3.70 -7.77
N PHE A 19 12.50 -4.30 -8.92
CA PHE A 19 11.90 -3.60 -10.04
C PHE A 19 10.53 -3.01 -9.68
N SER A 20 9.69 -3.80 -9.02
CA SER A 20 8.40 -3.33 -8.51
C SER A 20 8.55 -2.19 -7.52
N ALA A 21 9.44 -2.32 -6.54
CA ALA A 21 9.73 -1.27 -5.54
C ALA A 21 10.19 0.03 -6.22
N THR A 22 10.98 -0.09 -7.30
CA THR A 22 11.38 1.08 -8.09
C THR A 22 10.19 1.72 -8.80
N LEU A 23 9.30 0.94 -9.42
CA LEU A 23 8.10 1.46 -10.06
C LEU A 23 7.17 2.17 -9.06
N TRP A 24 6.94 1.55 -7.88
CA TRP A 24 6.14 2.16 -6.83
C TRP A 24 6.80 3.42 -6.26
N GLY A 25 8.11 3.40 -6.03
CA GLY A 25 8.85 4.58 -5.56
C GLY A 25 8.85 5.74 -6.55
N LEU A 26 8.80 5.47 -7.86
CA LEU A 26 8.73 6.50 -8.90
C LEU A 26 7.30 6.90 -9.30
N THR A 27 6.28 6.26 -8.71
CA THR A 27 4.86 6.49 -9.05
C THR A 27 4.42 7.94 -8.87
N TRP A 28 5.05 8.69 -7.98
CA TRP A 28 4.76 10.10 -7.75
C TRP A 28 5.03 10.98 -8.99
N MET A 29 6.01 10.63 -9.84
CA MET A 29 6.38 11.42 -11.00
C MET A 29 5.23 11.55 -12.02
N PRO A 30 4.66 10.44 -12.56
CA PRO A 30 3.50 10.53 -13.44
C PRO A 30 2.28 11.13 -12.72
N LEU A 31 2.07 10.85 -11.43
CA LEU A 31 0.96 11.42 -10.66
C LEU A 31 1.04 12.95 -10.56
N LYS A 32 2.20 13.50 -10.19
CA LYS A 32 2.42 14.95 -10.18
C LYS A 32 2.32 15.55 -11.59
N GLY A 33 2.74 14.81 -12.63
CA GLY A 33 2.56 15.19 -14.02
C GLY A 33 1.09 15.36 -14.41
N PHE A 34 0.21 14.47 -13.96
CA PHE A 34 -1.25 14.59 -14.20
C PHE A 34 -1.87 15.78 -13.45
N ILE A 35 -1.43 16.06 -12.22
CA ILE A 35 -1.83 17.29 -11.50
C ILE A 35 -1.42 18.54 -12.27
N ALA A 36 -0.21 18.58 -12.81
CA ALA A 36 0.27 19.71 -13.61
C ALA A 36 -0.57 19.93 -14.89
N GLN A 37 -1.27 18.90 -15.38
CA GLN A 37 -2.25 18.99 -16.47
C GLN A 37 -3.65 19.37 -15.99
N GLY A 38 -3.83 19.73 -14.72
CA GLY A 38 -5.11 20.16 -14.15
C GLY A 38 -6.05 19.02 -13.72
N LEU A 39 -5.59 17.76 -13.71
CA LEU A 39 -6.41 16.65 -13.24
C LEU A 39 -6.42 16.58 -11.70
N SER A 40 -7.60 16.32 -11.13
CA SER A 40 -7.72 16.05 -9.70
C SER A 40 -7.30 14.63 -9.34
N GLY A 41 -6.83 14.42 -8.09
CA GLY A 41 -6.44 13.10 -7.60
C GLY A 41 -7.53 12.04 -7.74
N PRO A 42 -8.77 12.31 -7.29
CA PRO A 42 -9.87 11.36 -7.48
C PRO A 42 -10.11 10.99 -8.95
N LEU A 43 -10.00 11.95 -9.87
CA LEU A 43 -10.18 11.71 -11.30
C LEU A 43 -9.05 10.82 -11.86
N VAL A 44 -7.79 11.12 -11.55
CA VAL A 44 -6.66 10.28 -11.97
C VAL A 44 -6.84 8.86 -11.44
N SER A 45 -7.18 8.70 -10.16
CA SER A 45 -7.44 7.39 -9.56
C SER A 45 -8.62 6.67 -10.23
N LEU A 46 -9.73 7.41 -10.54
CA LEU A 46 -10.87 6.85 -11.25
C LEU A 46 -10.48 6.32 -12.62
N LEU A 47 -9.74 7.11 -13.40
CA LEU A 47 -9.41 6.76 -14.78
C LEU A 47 -8.35 5.66 -14.86
N THR A 48 -7.39 5.63 -13.96
CA THR A 48 -6.33 4.63 -13.95
C THR A 48 -6.78 3.32 -13.32
N TYR A 49 -7.25 3.32 -12.08
CA TYR A 49 -7.72 2.11 -11.40
C TYR A 49 -9.10 1.66 -11.88
N GLY A 50 -10.00 2.60 -12.18
CA GLY A 50 -11.34 2.30 -12.66
C GLY A 50 -11.35 1.62 -14.02
N SER A 51 -10.48 2.03 -14.95
CA SER A 51 -10.35 1.38 -16.26
C SER A 51 -9.92 -0.10 -16.14
N VAL A 52 -8.95 -0.38 -15.30
CA VAL A 52 -8.54 -1.76 -14.96
C VAL A 52 -9.67 -2.47 -14.19
N GLY A 53 -10.33 -1.75 -13.27
CA GLY A 53 -11.44 -2.25 -12.45
C GLY A 53 -12.64 -2.71 -13.28
N VAL A 54 -13.00 -2.00 -14.35
CA VAL A 54 -14.08 -2.40 -15.28
C VAL A 54 -13.79 -3.76 -15.90
N LEU A 55 -12.57 -3.98 -16.41
CA LEU A 55 -12.17 -5.28 -16.93
C LEU A 55 -12.11 -6.34 -15.83
N ALA A 56 -11.67 -5.93 -14.64
CA ALA A 56 -11.59 -6.81 -13.48
C ALA A 56 -12.96 -7.34 -13.03
N VAL A 57 -14.06 -6.57 -13.19
CA VAL A 57 -15.43 -7.04 -12.87
C VAL A 57 -15.78 -8.30 -13.65
N ALA A 58 -15.51 -8.33 -14.96
CA ALA A 58 -15.79 -9.50 -15.79
C ALA A 58 -14.97 -10.72 -15.34
N LEU A 59 -13.70 -10.52 -14.96
CA LEU A 59 -12.83 -11.58 -14.45
C LEU A 59 -13.27 -12.07 -13.08
N LEU A 60 -13.67 -11.16 -12.18
CA LEU A 60 -14.23 -11.53 -10.88
C LEU A 60 -15.52 -12.37 -11.04
N TRP A 61 -16.39 -11.94 -11.93
CA TRP A 61 -17.64 -12.67 -12.21
C TRP A 61 -17.38 -14.06 -12.74
N ARG A 62 -16.42 -14.21 -13.65
CA ARG A 62 -16.00 -15.51 -14.18
C ARG A 62 -15.46 -16.43 -13.09
N ASP A 63 -14.69 -15.88 -12.17
CA ASP A 63 -14.06 -16.62 -11.07
C ASP A 63 -14.97 -16.79 -9.84
N ARG A 64 -16.24 -16.40 -9.92
CA ARG A 64 -17.14 -16.33 -8.75
C ARG A 64 -17.24 -17.62 -7.93
N ALA A 65 -17.13 -18.77 -8.56
CA ALA A 65 -17.15 -20.06 -7.87
C ALA A 65 -16.01 -20.22 -6.85
N THR A 66 -14.87 -19.58 -7.09
CA THR A 66 -13.66 -19.71 -6.25
C THR A 66 -13.69 -18.83 -5.01
N TRP A 67 -14.44 -17.73 -5.02
CA TRP A 67 -14.44 -16.76 -3.93
C TRP A 67 -15.78 -16.58 -3.22
N ARG A 68 -16.88 -17.12 -3.76
CA ARG A 68 -18.23 -16.97 -3.15
C ARG A 68 -18.29 -17.43 -1.69
N ALA A 69 -17.56 -18.48 -1.32
CA ALA A 69 -17.49 -18.95 0.07
C ALA A 69 -16.83 -17.95 1.02
N GLN A 70 -16.04 -17.00 0.50
CA GLN A 70 -15.32 -15.97 1.24
C GLN A 70 -15.69 -14.56 0.77
N TRP A 71 -16.92 -14.37 0.28
CA TRP A 71 -17.39 -13.10 -0.31
C TRP A 71 -17.17 -11.89 0.61
N GLY A 72 -17.37 -12.06 1.94
CA GLY A 72 -17.15 -10.98 2.90
C GLY A 72 -15.70 -10.51 2.97
N LEU A 73 -14.72 -11.44 2.81
CA LEU A 73 -13.30 -11.06 2.73
C LEU A 73 -12.98 -10.36 1.40
N VAL A 74 -13.61 -10.79 0.30
CA VAL A 74 -13.43 -10.10 -1.00
C VAL A 74 -14.02 -8.69 -0.93
N LEU A 75 -15.19 -8.50 -0.33
CA LEU A 75 -15.79 -7.19 -0.11
C LEU A 75 -14.90 -6.31 0.79
N ALA A 76 -14.34 -6.89 1.85
CA ALA A 76 -13.39 -6.18 2.71
C ALA A 76 -12.13 -5.74 1.93
N LEU A 77 -11.61 -6.57 0.99
CA LEU A 77 -10.51 -6.17 0.10
C LEU A 77 -10.92 -5.03 -0.85
N VAL A 78 -12.14 -5.05 -1.37
CA VAL A 78 -12.68 -3.94 -2.19
C VAL A 78 -12.66 -2.63 -1.39
N VAL A 79 -13.20 -2.64 -0.18
CA VAL A 79 -13.33 -1.42 0.63
C VAL A 79 -11.97 -0.99 1.20
N VAL A 80 -11.31 -1.87 1.94
CA VAL A 80 -10.08 -1.52 2.69
C VAL A 80 -8.87 -1.39 1.75
N GLY A 81 -8.70 -2.32 0.81
CA GLY A 81 -7.63 -2.25 -0.18
C GLY A 81 -7.84 -1.11 -1.18
N GLY A 82 -9.10 -0.87 -1.57
CA GLY A 82 -9.48 0.30 -2.37
C GLY A 82 -9.13 1.60 -1.66
N TRP A 83 -9.50 1.74 -0.38
CA TRP A 83 -9.17 2.91 0.42
C TRP A 83 -7.66 3.09 0.56
N ALA A 84 -6.91 2.03 0.87
CA ALA A 84 -5.46 2.10 1.02
C ALA A 84 -4.77 2.73 -0.20
N ASN A 85 -5.12 2.27 -1.40
CA ASN A 85 -4.51 2.77 -2.63
C ASN A 85 -5.06 4.15 -3.03
N THR A 86 -6.38 4.37 -2.95
CA THR A 86 -6.97 5.67 -3.30
C THR A 86 -6.45 6.78 -2.38
N SER A 87 -6.40 6.54 -1.07
CA SER A 87 -5.88 7.52 -0.12
C SER A 87 -4.38 7.77 -0.31
N PHE A 88 -3.58 6.71 -0.56
CA PHE A 88 -2.16 6.86 -0.85
C PHE A 88 -1.89 7.69 -2.11
N VAL A 89 -2.55 7.36 -3.23
CA VAL A 89 -2.38 8.10 -4.49
C VAL A 89 -2.77 9.56 -4.33
N ASN A 90 -3.90 9.84 -3.66
CA ASN A 90 -4.32 11.21 -3.43
C ASN A 90 -3.38 11.95 -2.48
N ALA A 91 -2.86 11.31 -1.44
CA ALA A 91 -1.86 11.90 -0.56
C ALA A 91 -0.58 12.28 -1.32
N ILE A 92 -0.05 11.39 -2.16
CA ILE A 92 1.12 11.63 -3.02
C ILE A 92 0.88 12.80 -3.99
N MET A 93 -0.33 12.91 -4.53
CA MET A 93 -0.66 14.00 -5.46
C MET A 93 -0.75 15.36 -4.78
N LEU A 94 -1.16 15.42 -3.52
CA LEU A 94 -1.49 16.65 -2.80
C LEU A 94 -0.41 17.09 -1.81
N GLY A 95 0.42 16.17 -1.32
CA GLY A 95 1.46 16.44 -0.32
C GLY A 95 2.88 16.31 -0.86
N ASP A 96 3.84 16.53 0.04
CA ASP A 96 5.24 16.23 -0.21
C ASP A 96 5.45 14.71 -0.19
N VAL A 97 6.11 14.20 -1.23
CA VAL A 97 6.28 12.76 -1.45
C VAL A 97 7.02 12.11 -0.28
N ALA A 98 8.11 12.74 0.18
CA ALA A 98 8.90 12.20 1.29
C ALA A 98 8.06 12.10 2.57
N ARG A 99 7.29 13.16 2.91
CA ARG A 99 6.43 13.20 4.10
C ARG A 99 5.35 12.13 4.01
N VAL A 100 4.65 12.03 2.88
CA VAL A 100 3.61 11.01 2.64
C VAL A 100 4.17 9.60 2.77
N MET A 101 5.34 9.35 2.18
CA MET A 101 6.00 8.04 2.25
C MET A 101 6.37 7.66 3.69
N PHE A 102 6.95 8.57 4.47
CA PHE A 102 7.26 8.28 5.87
C PHE A 102 6.01 7.94 6.68
N LEU A 103 4.90 8.68 6.50
CA LEU A 103 3.65 8.43 7.20
C LEU A 103 3.00 7.11 6.77
N PHE A 104 3.04 6.78 5.48
CA PHE A 104 2.56 5.49 4.95
C PHE A 104 3.39 4.31 5.49
N TYR A 105 4.71 4.48 5.60
CA TYR A 105 5.62 3.44 6.12
C TYR A 105 5.52 3.19 7.63
N LEU A 106 4.57 3.81 8.31
CA LEU A 106 4.09 3.37 9.63
C LEU A 106 3.20 2.11 9.55
N SER A 107 2.88 1.63 8.34
CA SER A 107 2.07 0.42 8.15
C SER A 107 2.55 -0.83 8.92
N PRO A 108 3.85 -1.12 9.12
CA PRO A 108 4.30 -2.20 10.01
C PRO A 108 3.88 -1.99 11.47
N VAL A 109 3.89 -0.74 11.95
CA VAL A 109 3.44 -0.40 13.32
C VAL A 109 1.97 -0.76 13.49
N TRP A 110 1.13 -0.39 12.52
CA TRP A 110 -0.29 -0.75 12.52
C TRP A 110 -0.50 -2.26 12.50
N SER A 111 0.34 -3.00 11.76
CA SER A 111 0.29 -4.46 11.71
C SER A 111 0.60 -5.08 13.08
N VAL A 112 1.61 -4.56 13.79
CA VAL A 112 2.00 -5.01 15.14
C VAL A 112 0.90 -4.69 16.14
N LEU A 113 0.41 -3.46 16.16
CA LEU A 113 -0.66 -3.02 17.06
C LEU A 113 -1.97 -3.79 16.80
N GLY A 114 -2.29 -4.04 15.53
CA GLY A 114 -3.45 -4.86 15.14
C GLY A 114 -3.32 -6.31 15.61
N GLY A 115 -2.15 -6.92 15.49
CA GLY A 115 -1.87 -8.26 16.01
C GLY A 115 -2.05 -8.34 17.53
N TRP A 116 -1.53 -7.35 18.25
CA TRP A 116 -1.68 -7.26 19.69
C TRP A 116 -3.15 -7.08 20.13
N LEU A 117 -3.85 -6.11 19.53
CA LEU A 117 -5.19 -5.72 19.95
C LEU A 117 -6.26 -6.75 19.57
N PHE A 118 -6.23 -7.24 18.33
CA PHE A 118 -7.29 -8.11 17.79
C PHE A 118 -6.98 -9.60 17.91
N LEU A 119 -5.70 -9.99 17.77
CA LEU A 119 -5.29 -11.39 17.82
C LEU A 119 -4.71 -11.77 19.18
N LYS A 120 -4.57 -10.79 20.11
CA LYS A 120 -3.96 -10.97 21.45
C LYS A 120 -2.56 -11.61 21.40
N GLU A 121 -1.81 -11.29 20.33
CA GLU A 121 -0.46 -11.79 20.16
C GLU A 121 0.48 -11.19 21.20
N ARG A 122 1.41 -11.99 21.70
CA ARG A 122 2.48 -11.49 22.58
C ARG A 122 3.54 -10.81 21.75
N ILE A 123 3.72 -9.50 21.97
CA ILE A 123 4.72 -8.72 21.26
C ILE A 123 6.05 -8.77 22.02
N PRO A 124 7.13 -9.26 21.38
CA PRO A 124 8.47 -9.23 21.98
C PRO A 124 8.92 -7.80 22.29
N PRO A 125 9.74 -7.56 23.32
CA PRO A 125 10.23 -6.23 23.67
C PRO A 125 10.89 -5.47 22.49
N ALA A 126 11.63 -6.18 21.65
CA ALA A 126 12.27 -5.59 20.46
C ALA A 126 11.26 -4.93 19.51
N ARG A 127 10.05 -5.48 19.35
CA ARG A 127 8.99 -4.86 18.52
C ARG A 127 8.41 -3.61 19.18
N TRP A 128 8.30 -3.59 20.50
CA TRP A 128 7.88 -2.38 21.21
C TRP A 128 8.90 -1.24 21.04
N VAL A 129 10.20 -1.56 21.00
CA VAL A 129 11.25 -0.57 20.71
C VAL A 129 11.09 -0.04 19.28
N ALA A 130 10.83 -0.89 18.28
CA ALA A 130 10.58 -0.48 16.92
C ALA A 130 9.33 0.42 16.81
N VAL A 131 8.23 0.05 17.48
CA VAL A 131 7.00 0.86 17.55
C VAL A 131 7.28 2.23 18.17
N ALA A 132 7.98 2.28 19.30
CA ALA A 132 8.34 3.54 19.96
C ALA A 132 9.23 4.41 19.06
N GLY A 133 10.22 3.81 18.39
CA GLY A 133 11.08 4.50 17.42
C GLY A 133 10.27 5.07 16.25
N ALA A 134 9.33 4.32 15.70
CA ALA A 134 8.48 4.79 14.61
C ALA A 134 7.54 5.94 15.04
N ILE A 135 6.98 5.88 16.24
CA ILE A 135 6.13 6.96 16.80
C ILE A 135 6.97 8.22 17.06
N LEU A 136 8.19 8.07 17.60
CA LEU A 136 9.12 9.19 17.74
C LEU A 136 9.48 9.77 16.37
N GLY A 137 9.76 8.92 15.40
CA GLY A 137 10.02 9.32 14.01
C GLY A 137 8.87 10.08 13.39
N LEU A 138 7.63 9.62 13.59
CA LEU A 138 6.41 10.32 13.19
C LEU A 138 6.36 11.73 13.79
N TRP A 139 6.58 11.85 15.09
CA TRP A 139 6.55 13.16 15.76
C TRP A 139 7.61 14.12 15.20
N LEU A 140 8.82 13.62 14.91
CA LEU A 140 9.88 14.42 14.28
C LEU A 140 9.52 14.85 12.85
N VAL A 141 8.92 13.96 12.04
CA VAL A 141 8.47 14.29 10.68
C VAL A 141 7.35 15.35 10.69
N LEU A 142 6.48 15.31 11.70
CA LEU A 142 5.38 16.27 11.87
C LEU A 142 5.82 17.62 12.47
N GLY A 143 7.12 17.83 12.69
CA GLY A 143 7.65 19.13 13.11
C GLY A 143 8.44 19.11 14.42
N GLY A 144 8.23 18.17 15.32
CA GLY A 144 9.02 18.03 16.58
C GLY A 144 9.09 19.31 17.43
N PRO A 145 10.00 19.34 18.44
CA PRO A 145 10.25 20.56 19.20
C PRO A 145 11.19 21.47 18.42
N GLY A 146 10.76 22.70 18.09
CA GLY A 146 11.69 23.72 17.60
C GLY A 146 11.35 24.44 16.32
N THR A 147 10.24 24.18 15.69
CA THR A 147 9.70 25.10 14.67
C THR A 147 9.11 26.29 15.41
N GLY A 148 9.91 27.35 15.58
CA GLY A 148 9.66 28.54 16.42
C GLY A 148 8.44 29.38 16.08
N GLY A 149 7.28 28.76 16.11
CA GLY A 149 5.95 29.35 15.97
C GLY A 149 4.96 28.53 16.77
N SER A 150 3.92 29.13 17.24
CA SER A 150 2.88 28.65 18.14
C SER A 150 2.09 27.41 17.70
N GLU A 151 2.52 26.67 16.70
CA GLU A 151 1.86 25.46 16.20
C GLU A 151 2.67 24.23 16.57
N VAL A 152 2.17 23.51 17.57
CA VAL A 152 2.82 22.34 18.18
C VAL A 152 2.97 21.15 17.23
N LEU A 153 2.16 21.07 16.19
CA LEU A 153 2.23 20.06 15.12
C LEU A 153 1.59 20.64 13.85
N ASP A 154 2.34 20.75 12.78
CA ASP A 154 1.81 21.10 11.45
C ASP A 154 1.14 19.87 10.82
N PHE A 155 0.05 19.42 11.45
CA PHE A 155 -0.71 18.25 11.01
C PHE A 155 -1.79 18.66 10.02
N THR A 156 -1.66 18.17 8.80
CA THR A 156 -2.57 18.47 7.70
C THR A 156 -3.53 17.31 7.44
N TRP A 157 -4.62 17.57 6.71
CA TRP A 157 -5.52 16.53 6.28
C TRP A 157 -4.83 15.50 5.33
N VAL A 158 -3.76 15.91 4.61
CA VAL A 158 -2.94 15.03 3.77
C VAL A 158 -2.16 14.04 4.63
N ASP A 159 -1.71 14.47 5.81
CA ASP A 159 -1.06 13.57 6.78
C ASP A 159 -2.05 12.53 7.31
N ALA A 160 -3.28 12.97 7.62
CA ALA A 160 -4.35 12.03 8.01
C ALA A 160 -4.65 11.02 6.90
N LEU A 161 -4.68 11.49 5.65
CA LEU A 161 -4.88 10.64 4.48
C LEU A 161 -3.75 9.61 4.33
N SER A 162 -2.49 10.04 4.50
CA SER A 162 -1.29 9.19 4.43
C SER A 162 -1.26 8.13 5.53
N LEU A 163 -1.55 8.54 6.78
CA LEU A 163 -1.64 7.62 7.91
C LEU A 163 -2.76 6.60 7.73
N SER A 164 -3.94 7.06 7.26
CA SER A 164 -5.07 6.17 6.97
C SER A 164 -4.76 5.19 5.85
N ALA A 165 -3.97 5.61 4.85
CA ALA A 165 -3.49 4.73 3.78
C ALA A 165 -2.61 3.61 4.34
N GLY A 166 -1.62 3.95 5.18
CA GLY A 166 -0.74 2.98 5.84
C GLY A 166 -1.51 2.01 6.74
N PHE A 167 -2.48 2.50 7.52
CA PHE A 167 -3.36 1.67 8.34
C PHE A 167 -4.20 0.71 7.49
N ALA A 168 -4.86 1.22 6.46
CA ALA A 168 -5.67 0.41 5.56
C ALA A 168 -4.83 -0.59 4.77
N PHE A 169 -3.59 -0.25 4.40
CA PHE A 169 -2.65 -1.18 3.77
C PHE A 169 -2.28 -2.33 4.70
N ALA A 170 -2.00 -2.07 5.97
CA ALA A 170 -1.77 -3.09 6.98
C ALA A 170 -2.99 -4.01 7.14
N ALA A 171 -4.19 -3.44 7.27
CA ALA A 171 -5.44 -4.18 7.36
C ALA A 171 -5.71 -5.01 6.10
N ASN A 172 -5.50 -4.45 4.90
CA ASN A 172 -5.62 -5.16 3.63
C ASN A 172 -4.71 -6.40 3.57
N ASN A 173 -3.48 -6.29 4.07
CA ASN A 173 -2.54 -7.42 4.11
C ASN A 173 -3.02 -8.52 5.06
N VAL A 174 -3.65 -8.18 6.19
CA VAL A 174 -4.26 -9.15 7.10
C VAL A 174 -5.45 -9.84 6.44
N ILE A 175 -6.36 -9.07 5.81
CA ILE A 175 -7.52 -9.60 5.09
C ILE A 175 -7.09 -10.50 3.93
N ALA A 176 -6.10 -10.09 3.15
CA ALA A 176 -5.56 -10.87 2.03
C ALA A 176 -4.96 -12.21 2.49
N ARG A 177 -4.32 -12.23 3.67
CA ARG A 177 -3.83 -13.48 4.30
C ARG A 177 -4.96 -14.36 4.80
N ALA A 178 -6.00 -13.79 5.39
CA ALA A 178 -7.19 -14.54 5.85
C ALA A 178 -7.94 -15.17 4.65
N ALA A 179 -7.97 -14.50 3.51
CA ALA A 179 -8.62 -14.95 2.27
C ALA A 179 -7.80 -16.04 1.54
N ARG A 180 -7.40 -17.12 2.23
CA ARG A 180 -6.48 -18.15 1.70
C ARG A 180 -7.00 -18.89 0.48
N ARG A 181 -8.32 -19.08 0.38
CA ARG A 181 -8.97 -19.81 -0.73
C ARG A 181 -9.25 -18.91 -1.93
N VAL A 182 -9.11 -17.60 -1.77
CA VAL A 182 -9.34 -16.63 -2.84
C VAL A 182 -8.08 -16.53 -3.71
N PRO A 183 -8.17 -16.74 -5.03
CA PRO A 183 -7.02 -16.61 -5.93
C PRO A 183 -6.39 -15.23 -5.85
N LEU A 184 -5.06 -15.17 -6.03
CA LEU A 184 -4.30 -13.93 -5.95
C LEU A 184 -4.84 -12.86 -6.92
N ARG A 185 -5.14 -13.25 -8.18
CA ARG A 185 -5.73 -12.38 -9.19
C ARG A 185 -7.05 -11.76 -8.72
N THR A 186 -7.91 -12.54 -8.06
CA THR A 186 -9.18 -12.06 -7.52
C THR A 186 -8.96 -11.00 -6.43
N LYS A 187 -8.00 -11.20 -5.53
CA LYS A 187 -7.63 -10.22 -4.49
C LYS A 187 -7.14 -8.93 -5.11
N THR A 188 -6.23 -9.01 -6.09
CA THR A 188 -5.70 -7.85 -6.81
C THR A 188 -6.83 -7.08 -7.51
N PHE A 189 -7.67 -7.76 -8.26
CA PHE A 189 -8.77 -7.13 -8.97
C PHE A 189 -9.84 -6.53 -8.04
N ALA A 190 -10.08 -7.15 -6.87
CA ALA A 190 -10.95 -6.58 -5.85
C ALA A 190 -10.47 -5.20 -5.39
N VAL A 191 -9.17 -5.04 -5.18
CA VAL A 191 -8.57 -3.75 -4.83
C VAL A 191 -8.75 -2.71 -5.96
N PHE A 192 -8.49 -3.08 -7.22
CA PHE A 192 -8.69 -2.17 -8.36
C PHE A 192 -10.16 -1.72 -8.49
N ILE A 193 -11.11 -2.62 -8.32
CA ILE A 193 -12.55 -2.28 -8.30
C ILE A 193 -12.84 -1.31 -7.15
N GLY A 194 -12.31 -1.57 -5.96
CA GLY A 194 -12.46 -0.70 -4.79
C GLY A 194 -11.92 0.71 -5.04
N CYS A 195 -10.73 0.81 -5.61
CA CYS A 195 -10.14 2.10 -6.00
C CYS A 195 -11.04 2.84 -6.99
N GLY A 196 -11.53 2.16 -8.02
CA GLY A 196 -12.44 2.75 -9.00
C GLY A 196 -13.73 3.27 -8.38
N LEU A 197 -14.38 2.46 -7.52
CA LEU A 197 -15.62 2.84 -6.84
C LEU A 197 -15.44 4.02 -5.87
N LEU A 198 -14.40 3.98 -5.04
CA LEU A 198 -14.12 5.06 -4.09
C LEU A 198 -13.74 6.35 -4.79
N SER A 199 -12.98 6.25 -5.89
CA SER A 199 -12.61 7.40 -6.69
C SER A 199 -13.79 7.98 -7.47
N ALA A 200 -14.71 7.13 -7.95
CA ALA A 200 -15.96 7.57 -8.55
C ALA A 200 -16.83 8.33 -7.52
N LEU A 201 -16.96 7.78 -6.31
CA LEU A 201 -17.64 8.46 -5.21
C LEU A 201 -17.01 9.81 -4.89
N ALA A 202 -15.68 9.84 -4.70
CA ALA A 202 -14.97 11.08 -4.41
C ALA A 202 -15.11 12.11 -5.53
N THR A 203 -15.05 11.71 -6.81
CA THR A 203 -15.28 12.58 -7.96
C THR A 203 -16.72 13.13 -7.96
N GLY A 204 -17.71 12.27 -7.71
CA GLY A 204 -19.12 12.67 -7.62
C GLY A 204 -19.40 13.68 -6.51
N LEU A 205 -18.70 13.58 -5.36
CA LEU A 205 -18.81 14.53 -4.25
C LEU A 205 -18.28 15.92 -4.59
N THR A 206 -17.51 16.10 -5.68
CA THR A 206 -17.09 17.43 -6.17
C THR A 206 -18.22 18.23 -6.80
N GLY A 207 -19.41 17.65 -6.94
CA GLY A 207 -20.58 18.28 -7.59
C GLY A 207 -20.53 18.28 -9.12
N ARG A 208 -19.50 17.69 -9.73
CA ARG A 208 -19.39 17.55 -11.20
C ARG A 208 -19.93 16.19 -11.62
N ALA A 209 -20.74 16.16 -12.67
CA ALA A 209 -21.19 14.90 -13.24
C ALA A 209 -19.99 14.13 -13.84
N ILE A 210 -19.87 12.84 -13.51
CA ILE A 210 -18.76 12.01 -14.00
C ILE A 210 -18.65 12.03 -15.54
N PRO A 211 -19.76 11.93 -16.31
CA PRO A 211 -19.67 12.02 -17.78
C PRO A 211 -19.04 13.32 -18.29
N ASP A 212 -19.37 14.46 -17.68
CA ASP A 212 -18.81 15.76 -18.08
C ASP A 212 -17.32 15.84 -17.77
N VAL A 213 -16.91 15.28 -16.62
CA VAL A 213 -15.51 15.21 -16.22
C VAL A 213 -14.73 14.31 -17.17
N LEU A 214 -15.28 13.15 -17.57
CA LEU A 214 -14.66 12.25 -18.53
C LEU A 214 -14.55 12.88 -19.92
N ALA A 215 -15.57 13.63 -20.36
CA ALA A 215 -15.57 14.33 -21.66
C ALA A 215 -14.55 15.49 -21.71
N SER A 216 -14.17 16.06 -20.55
CA SER A 216 -13.17 17.12 -20.47
C SER A 216 -11.73 16.65 -20.70
N VAL A 217 -11.46 15.35 -20.61
CA VAL A 217 -10.14 14.75 -20.77
C VAL A 217 -9.81 14.58 -22.26
N GLY A 218 -8.78 15.27 -22.74
CA GLY A 218 -8.36 15.18 -24.15
C GLY A 218 -7.82 13.78 -24.51
N PRO A 219 -7.84 13.40 -25.81
CA PRO A 219 -7.46 12.05 -26.26
C PRO A 219 -6.05 11.64 -25.85
N TRP A 220 -5.09 12.57 -25.90
CA TRP A 220 -3.71 12.31 -25.50
C TRP A 220 -3.60 11.98 -23.99
N LEU A 221 -4.34 12.72 -23.18
CA LEU A 221 -4.35 12.53 -21.74
C LEU A 221 -5.04 11.22 -21.34
N TRP A 222 -6.08 10.82 -22.10
CA TRP A 222 -6.69 9.49 -21.99
C TRP A 222 -5.67 8.39 -22.27
N LEU A 223 -4.89 8.51 -23.35
CA LEU A 223 -3.86 7.53 -23.69
C LEU A 223 -2.81 7.44 -22.58
N ALA A 224 -2.36 8.58 -22.04
CA ALA A 224 -1.39 8.62 -20.94
C ALA A 224 -1.93 7.98 -19.64
N LEU A 225 -3.20 8.23 -19.29
CA LEU A 225 -3.85 7.64 -18.12
C LEU A 225 -4.04 6.13 -18.29
N LEU A 226 -4.45 5.66 -19.46
CA LEU A 226 -4.57 4.23 -19.74
C LEU A 226 -3.18 3.54 -19.73
N ALA A 227 -2.18 4.16 -20.34
CA ALA A 227 -0.80 3.66 -20.31
C ALA A 227 -0.26 3.60 -18.87
N TYR A 228 -0.59 4.58 -18.03
CA TYR A 228 -0.24 4.57 -16.63
C TYR A 228 -1.00 3.47 -15.86
N GLY A 229 -2.31 3.31 -16.07
CA GLY A 229 -3.12 2.29 -15.40
C GLY A 229 -2.71 0.86 -15.77
N PHE A 230 -2.70 0.55 -17.06
CA PHE A 230 -2.41 -0.80 -17.58
C PHE A 230 -0.92 -1.11 -17.70
N GLY A 231 -0.10 -0.12 -18.07
CA GLY A 231 1.35 -0.30 -18.19
C GLY A 231 2.04 -0.22 -16.82
N TRP A 232 1.93 0.94 -16.16
CA TRP A 232 2.67 1.18 -14.93
C TRP A 232 2.06 0.50 -13.70
N MET A 233 0.80 0.84 -13.36
CA MET A 233 0.19 0.40 -12.10
C MET A 233 -0.09 -1.10 -12.06
N LEU A 234 -0.61 -1.66 -13.16
CA LEU A 234 -0.85 -3.10 -13.24
C LEU A 234 0.48 -3.88 -13.22
N LEU A 235 1.49 -3.41 -13.96
CA LEU A 235 2.82 -4.04 -13.98
C LEU A 235 3.46 -3.98 -12.58
N ALA A 236 3.48 -2.82 -11.93
CA ALA A 236 4.00 -2.65 -10.59
C ALA A 236 3.28 -3.58 -9.59
N THR A 237 1.95 -3.69 -9.67
CA THR A 237 1.17 -4.53 -8.77
C THR A 237 1.42 -6.02 -9.03
N VAL A 238 1.46 -6.47 -10.28
CA VAL A 238 1.69 -7.89 -10.64
C VAL A 238 3.10 -8.32 -10.23
N THR A 239 4.11 -7.50 -10.52
CA THR A 239 5.51 -7.77 -10.15
C THR A 239 5.71 -7.76 -8.63
N TRP A 240 5.04 -6.86 -7.91
CA TRP A 240 5.00 -6.86 -6.45
C TRP A 240 4.41 -8.15 -5.90
N GLN A 241 3.24 -8.55 -6.38
CA GLN A 241 2.57 -9.78 -5.98
C GLN A 241 3.41 -11.04 -6.26
N TYR A 242 4.08 -11.07 -7.41
CA TYR A 242 5.00 -12.16 -7.75
C TYR A 242 6.15 -12.23 -6.74
N GLY A 243 6.83 -11.11 -6.49
CA GLY A 243 7.97 -11.04 -5.59
C GLY A 243 7.63 -11.48 -4.16
N VAL A 244 6.57 -10.90 -3.56
CA VAL A 244 6.16 -11.22 -2.17
C VAL A 244 5.59 -12.64 -2.03
N SER A 245 5.15 -13.28 -3.12
CA SER A 245 4.65 -14.65 -3.10
C SER A 245 5.75 -15.69 -3.15
N HIS A 246 6.95 -15.34 -3.64
CA HIS A 246 8.07 -16.27 -3.83
C HIS A 246 9.22 -16.05 -2.83
N LEU A 247 9.19 -14.96 -2.07
CA LEU A 247 10.20 -14.66 -1.06
C LEU A 247 9.66 -14.85 0.35
N GLU A 248 10.55 -15.14 1.29
CA GLU A 248 10.22 -15.09 2.71
C GLU A 248 9.80 -13.67 3.11
N SER A 249 8.84 -13.56 4.02
CA SER A 249 8.24 -12.28 4.41
C SER A 249 9.27 -11.27 4.93
N SER A 250 10.28 -11.70 5.68
CA SER A 250 11.34 -10.83 6.17
C SER A 250 12.20 -10.30 5.03
N ARG A 251 12.58 -11.16 4.07
CA ARG A 251 13.39 -10.77 2.91
C ARG A 251 12.61 -9.83 1.98
N ALA A 252 11.34 -10.13 1.74
CA ALA A 252 10.46 -9.26 0.96
C ALA A 252 10.30 -7.88 1.64
N GLY A 253 10.11 -7.84 2.96
CA GLY A 253 10.00 -6.59 3.71
C GLY A 253 11.24 -5.69 3.61
N VAL A 254 12.45 -6.28 3.68
CA VAL A 254 13.70 -5.53 3.49
C VAL A 254 13.79 -4.96 2.07
N ILE A 255 13.44 -5.76 1.06
CA ILE A 255 13.49 -5.32 -0.34
C ILE A 255 12.48 -4.19 -0.60
N LEU A 256 11.30 -4.25 0.00
CA LEU A 256 10.27 -3.22 -0.14
C LEU A 256 10.71 -1.86 0.45
N LEU A 257 11.65 -1.83 1.39
CA LEU A 257 12.25 -0.56 1.82
C LEU A 257 12.98 0.20 0.71
N ALA A 258 13.38 -0.50 -0.37
CA ALA A 258 13.93 0.16 -1.55
C ALA A 258 12.92 1.13 -2.19
N GLU A 259 11.60 0.84 -2.10
CA GLU A 259 10.54 1.76 -2.54
C GLU A 259 10.63 3.11 -1.80
N LEU A 260 10.76 3.08 -0.47
CA LEU A 260 10.92 4.29 0.34
C LEU A 260 12.16 5.09 -0.08
N VAL A 261 13.30 4.40 -0.24
CA VAL A 261 14.56 5.03 -0.64
C VAL A 261 14.46 5.65 -2.04
N VAL A 262 13.87 4.93 -2.99
CA VAL A 262 13.65 5.42 -4.36
C VAL A 262 12.69 6.60 -4.37
N ALA A 263 11.57 6.53 -3.63
CA ALA A 263 10.59 7.60 -3.59
C ALA A 263 11.17 8.89 -2.99
N VAL A 264 11.74 8.81 -1.80
CA VAL A 264 12.34 9.96 -1.11
C VAL A 264 13.53 10.50 -1.88
N GLY A 265 14.46 9.62 -2.32
CA GLY A 265 15.63 10.03 -3.10
C GLY A 265 15.26 10.70 -4.41
N SER A 266 14.29 10.14 -5.16
CA SER A 266 13.85 10.74 -6.42
C SER A 266 13.06 12.04 -6.21
N ALA A 267 12.26 12.15 -5.13
CA ALA A 267 11.55 13.38 -4.79
C ALA A 267 12.51 14.54 -4.47
N ILE A 268 13.63 14.25 -3.79
CA ILE A 268 14.67 15.24 -3.52
C ILE A 268 15.40 15.64 -4.82
N VAL A 269 15.83 14.65 -5.62
CA VAL A 269 16.66 14.88 -6.81
C VAL A 269 15.86 15.50 -7.96
N PHE A 270 14.69 14.96 -8.26
CA PHE A 270 13.86 15.35 -9.41
C PHE A 270 12.67 16.23 -9.03
N GLY A 271 12.13 16.05 -7.81
CA GLY A 271 11.00 16.83 -7.31
C GLY A 271 11.41 18.15 -6.66
N GLY A 272 12.71 18.32 -6.33
CA GLY A 272 13.20 19.51 -5.64
C GLY A 272 12.76 19.61 -4.17
N GLU A 273 12.24 18.50 -3.58
CA GLU A 273 11.84 18.48 -2.19
C GLU A 273 13.04 18.66 -1.25
N ARG A 274 12.84 19.38 -0.17
CA ARG A 274 13.88 19.62 0.85
C ARG A 274 13.38 19.12 2.20
N LEU A 275 14.08 18.15 2.74
CA LEU A 275 13.83 17.66 4.09
C LEU A 275 14.53 18.54 5.12
N THR A 276 13.82 18.89 6.19
CA THR A 276 14.43 19.49 7.37
C THR A 276 15.33 18.47 8.08
N PRO A 277 16.28 18.90 8.93
CA PRO A 277 17.07 17.97 9.75
C PRO A 277 16.20 17.05 10.62
N LEU A 278 15.07 17.55 11.14
CA LEU A 278 14.09 16.75 11.89
C LEU A 278 13.36 15.75 10.98
N GLY A 279 13.02 16.14 9.74
CA GLY A 279 12.46 15.25 8.73
C GLY A 279 13.42 14.09 8.38
N TRP A 280 14.72 14.37 8.25
CA TRP A 280 15.74 13.33 8.06
C TRP A 280 15.84 12.38 9.26
N ALA A 281 15.94 12.93 10.48
CA ALA A 281 16.01 12.13 11.70
C ALA A 281 14.75 11.26 11.87
N GLY A 282 13.58 11.85 11.70
CA GLY A 282 12.30 11.14 11.83
C GLY A 282 12.12 10.07 10.74
N GLY A 283 12.40 10.40 9.49
CA GLY A 283 12.34 9.46 8.37
C GLY A 283 13.30 8.28 8.55
N THR A 284 14.52 8.54 9.04
CA THR A 284 15.50 7.48 9.35
C THR A 284 15.00 6.56 10.47
N LEU A 285 14.37 7.10 11.52
CA LEU A 285 13.79 6.29 12.60
C LEU A 285 12.64 5.42 12.09
N ILE A 286 11.75 5.94 11.25
CA ILE A 286 10.67 5.16 10.64
C ILE A 286 11.23 4.06 9.75
N ALA A 287 12.21 4.36 8.91
CA ALA A 287 12.85 3.38 8.05
C ALA A 287 13.57 2.28 8.87
N ALA A 288 14.28 2.67 9.93
CA ALA A 288 14.93 1.73 10.84
C ALA A 288 13.93 0.84 11.59
N ALA A 289 12.78 1.39 12.01
CA ALA A 289 11.72 0.63 12.65
C ALA A 289 11.08 -0.37 11.68
N ALA A 290 10.81 0.03 10.43
CA ALA A 290 10.29 -0.85 9.40
C ALA A 290 11.29 -1.97 9.05
N LEU A 291 12.58 -1.65 8.98
CA LEU A 291 13.65 -2.62 8.78
C LEU A 291 13.74 -3.61 9.96
N ALA A 292 13.69 -3.11 11.19
CA ALA A 292 13.71 -3.95 12.38
C ALA A 292 12.53 -4.94 12.38
N GLU A 293 11.31 -4.47 12.05
CA GLU A 293 10.12 -5.33 11.93
C GLU A 293 10.28 -6.38 10.82
N ALA A 294 10.88 -6.04 9.70
CA ALA A 294 11.13 -6.97 8.60
C ALA A 294 12.15 -8.07 8.99
N LEU A 295 13.12 -7.75 9.85
CA LEU A 295 14.17 -8.68 10.28
C LEU A 295 13.79 -9.51 11.51
N LEU A 296 12.82 -9.07 12.31
CA LEU A 296 12.38 -9.80 13.50
C LEU A 296 11.64 -11.09 13.12
N PRO A 297 11.85 -12.20 13.89
CA PRO A 297 11.15 -13.44 13.65
C PRO A 297 9.62 -13.22 13.69
N GLN A 298 8.94 -13.69 12.66
CA GLN A 298 7.47 -13.66 12.65
C GLN A 298 6.95 -14.66 13.72
N PRO A 299 5.91 -14.29 14.49
CA PRO A 299 5.31 -15.23 15.42
C PRO A 299 4.87 -16.49 14.66
N PRO A 300 5.01 -17.68 15.25
CA PRO A 300 4.53 -18.91 14.66
C PRO A 300 3.07 -18.68 14.25
N GLN A 301 2.77 -18.87 12.97
CA GLN A 301 1.38 -18.87 12.53
C GLN A 301 0.70 -19.96 13.35
N SER A 302 -0.20 -19.58 14.28
CA SER A 302 -1.01 -20.53 15.01
C SER A 302 -1.65 -21.46 13.99
N ALA A 303 -1.16 -22.72 13.98
CA ALA A 303 -1.76 -23.75 13.17
C ALA A 303 -3.23 -23.81 13.57
N CYS A 304 -4.12 -23.46 12.65
CA CYS A 304 -5.54 -23.69 12.85
C CYS A 304 -5.69 -25.15 13.25
N PRO A 305 -6.33 -25.48 14.38
CA PRO A 305 -6.51 -26.88 14.77
C PRO A 305 -7.06 -27.64 13.57
N PRO A 306 -6.55 -28.85 13.29
CA PRO A 306 -7.07 -29.65 12.19
C PRO A 306 -8.56 -29.79 12.39
N VAL A 307 -9.33 -29.45 11.34
CA VAL A 307 -10.78 -29.71 11.33
C VAL A 307 -10.96 -31.19 11.59
N ALA A 308 -11.55 -31.53 12.74
CA ALA A 308 -11.85 -32.90 13.09
C ALA A 308 -12.60 -33.53 11.91
N PRO A 309 -12.22 -34.74 11.48
CA PRO A 309 -12.97 -35.41 10.42
C PRO A 309 -14.40 -35.61 10.95
N THR A 310 -15.35 -34.98 10.27
CA THR A 310 -16.78 -35.21 10.47
C THR A 310 -17.01 -36.71 10.35
N GLY A 311 -17.44 -37.29 11.45
CA GLY A 311 -17.54 -38.71 11.65
C GLY A 311 -18.16 -39.45 10.48
N ALA A 312 -17.49 -40.51 10.09
CA ALA A 312 -18.09 -41.58 9.33
C ALA A 312 -19.29 -42.13 10.11
N ASN A 313 -20.47 -41.86 9.67
CA ASN A 313 -21.66 -42.62 10.08
C ASN A 313 -21.49 -44.05 9.58
N THR A 314 -21.09 -44.94 10.49
CA THR A 314 -21.32 -46.37 10.34
C THR A 314 -22.71 -46.67 10.88
N SER A 315 -23.63 -46.97 10.03
CA SER A 315 -24.73 -47.92 10.24
C SER A 315 -25.37 -48.21 8.90
#